data_7de66028c09c0962b16ea3b7012814da
#
_entry.id   7de66028c09c0962b16ea3b7012814da
#
_cell.length_a   1.000
_cell.length_b   1.000
_cell.length_c   1.000
_cell.angle_alpha   90.00
_cell.angle_beta   90.00
_cell.angle_gamma   90.00
#
_symmetry.space_group_name_H-M   'P 1'
#
loop_
_entity.id
_entity.type
_entity.pdbx_description
1 polymer ?
#
loop_
_entity_poly.entity_id
_entity_poly.type
_entity_poly.pdbx_seq_one_letter_code
_entity_poly.pdbx_strand_id
1 'polypeptide(L)'
;NVTEKIIDLMNQPWFMNHHLIANQDDNYYRQLFEQGYGLFFWMRLDEVTNMRASDADFGILPIPKYEEAQDKYYSMVSRYITGLPSIPITLTGEKLDEVGLVLEALSAESYYTLIPEYIETSLKTKNSRDAESADMLDIIINNRVFDPMHIYNFGGFSSDYLSLGDTADKNIASWLKSKQKLVQKTIDRTVQNIEDAE
;
A
#
# COMPACT_ATOMS: atom_id res chain seq x y z
N ASN A 1 0.24 -12.53 -18.90
CA ASN A 1 0.38 -12.60 -17.45
C ASN A 1 -0.13 -11.32 -16.78
N VAL A 2 -0.16 -11.28 -15.42
CA VAL A 2 -0.70 -10.11 -14.66
C VAL A 2 0.07 -8.84 -15.01
N THR A 3 1.39 -8.91 -14.99
CA THR A 3 2.27 -7.76 -15.25
C THR A 3 2.05 -7.16 -16.64
N GLU A 4 1.90 -8.00 -17.66
CA GLU A 4 1.61 -7.53 -19.03
C GLU A 4 0.28 -6.79 -19.11
N LYS A 5 -0.76 -7.30 -18.45
CA LYS A 5 -2.07 -6.62 -18.41
C LYS A 5 -1.99 -5.27 -17.70
N ILE A 6 -1.21 -5.17 -16.61
CA ILE A 6 -1.00 -3.90 -15.91
C ILE A 6 -0.26 -2.91 -16.81
N ILE A 7 0.82 -3.34 -17.47
CA ILE A 7 1.55 -2.51 -18.43
C ILE A 7 0.63 -2.04 -19.56
N ASP A 8 -0.18 -2.94 -20.12
CA ASP A 8 -1.14 -2.59 -21.16
C ASP A 8 -2.15 -1.55 -20.68
N LEU A 9 -2.69 -1.71 -19.47
CA LEU A 9 -3.61 -0.77 -18.87
C LEU A 9 -2.98 0.62 -18.68
N MET A 10 -1.79 0.66 -18.09
CA MET A 10 -1.08 1.91 -17.78
C MET A 10 -0.67 2.70 -19.05
N ASN A 11 -0.56 2.03 -20.18
CA ASN A 11 -0.19 2.64 -21.46
C ASN A 11 -1.40 2.91 -22.40
N GLN A 12 -2.63 2.81 -21.89
CA GLN A 12 -3.81 3.21 -22.65
C GLN A 12 -3.93 4.74 -22.75
N PRO A 13 -4.43 5.29 -23.86
CA PRO A 13 -4.55 6.74 -24.04
C PRO A 13 -5.46 7.44 -23.02
N TRP A 14 -6.34 6.69 -22.40
CA TRP A 14 -7.28 7.18 -21.37
C TRP A 14 -6.79 6.94 -19.93
N PHE A 15 -5.64 6.28 -19.75
CA PHE A 15 -5.03 6.06 -18.45
C PHE A 15 -4.05 7.20 -18.13
N MET A 16 -4.30 7.91 -17.06
CA MET A 16 -3.43 8.98 -16.62
C MET A 16 -2.38 8.43 -15.63
N ASN A 17 -1.16 8.24 -16.12
CA ASN A 17 -0.03 7.79 -15.31
C ASN A 17 0.75 9.00 -14.83
N HIS A 18 0.77 9.24 -13.51
CA HIS A 18 1.40 10.41 -12.92
C HIS A 18 2.93 10.43 -13.12
N HIS A 19 3.59 9.28 -13.24
CA HIS A 19 5.02 9.21 -13.53
C HIS A 19 5.39 9.73 -14.92
N LEU A 20 4.46 9.70 -15.86
CA LEU A 20 4.68 10.18 -17.23
C LEU A 20 4.37 11.66 -17.42
N ILE A 21 3.74 12.32 -16.46
CA ILE A 21 3.38 13.73 -16.51
C ILE A 21 4.31 14.51 -15.59
N ALA A 22 5.28 15.20 -16.18
CA ALA A 22 6.27 15.95 -15.44
C ALA A 22 5.67 17.10 -14.61
N ASN A 23 6.24 17.34 -13.42
CA ASN A 23 5.96 18.49 -12.55
C ASN A 23 4.53 18.57 -11.98
N GLN A 24 3.81 17.47 -11.89
CA GLN A 24 2.51 17.41 -11.22
C GLN A 24 2.64 16.66 -9.88
N ASP A 25 1.92 17.12 -8.87
CA ASP A 25 1.82 16.49 -7.57
C ASP A 25 0.53 15.68 -7.41
N ASP A 26 0.40 14.94 -6.31
CA ASP A 26 -0.80 14.15 -6.03
C ASP A 26 -2.07 15.01 -5.93
N ASN A 27 -1.95 16.29 -5.54
CA ASN A 27 -3.07 17.21 -5.50
C ASN A 27 -3.65 17.49 -6.88
N TYR A 28 -2.79 17.60 -7.90
CA TYR A 28 -3.24 17.82 -9.28
C TYR A 28 -4.17 16.70 -9.76
N TYR A 29 -3.78 15.45 -9.55
CA TYR A 29 -4.59 14.30 -9.99
C TYR A 29 -5.89 14.17 -9.20
N ARG A 30 -5.84 14.45 -7.89
CA ARG A 30 -7.04 14.51 -7.07
C ARG A 30 -8.01 15.58 -7.59
N GLN A 31 -7.53 16.77 -7.88
CA GLN A 31 -8.36 17.85 -8.44
C GLN A 31 -8.99 17.48 -9.78
N LEU A 32 -8.27 16.79 -10.66
CA LEU A 32 -8.84 16.28 -11.90
C LEU A 32 -9.99 15.30 -11.67
N PHE A 33 -9.82 14.39 -10.71
CA PHE A 33 -10.90 13.48 -10.31
C PHE A 33 -12.10 14.23 -9.74
N GLU A 34 -11.86 15.18 -8.83
CA GLU A 34 -12.90 16.04 -8.23
C GLU A 34 -13.68 16.87 -9.27
N GLN A 35 -13.03 17.23 -10.36
CA GLN A 35 -13.64 17.92 -11.51
C GLN A 35 -14.34 16.99 -12.50
N GLY A 36 -14.36 15.68 -12.26
CA GLY A 36 -15.02 14.69 -13.09
C GLY A 36 -14.25 14.25 -14.34
N TYR A 37 -12.93 14.54 -14.43
CA TYR A 37 -12.09 14.07 -15.55
C TYR A 37 -11.68 12.61 -15.44
N GLY A 38 -11.90 11.96 -14.30
CA GLY A 38 -11.60 10.56 -14.10
C GLY A 38 -12.78 9.79 -13.52
N LEU A 39 -13.06 8.60 -14.07
CA LEU A 39 -14.07 7.69 -13.50
C LEU A 39 -13.55 6.96 -12.27
N PHE A 40 -12.26 6.66 -12.23
CA PHE A 40 -11.58 6.02 -11.11
C PHE A 40 -10.32 6.80 -10.76
N PHE A 41 -10.04 6.87 -9.47
CA PHE A 41 -8.82 7.44 -8.94
C PHE A 41 -8.23 6.52 -7.87
N TRP A 42 -6.98 6.13 -8.06
CA TRP A 42 -6.30 5.31 -7.06
C TRP A 42 -5.66 6.20 -6.01
N MET A 43 -6.04 5.98 -4.76
CA MET A 43 -5.50 6.73 -3.62
C MET A 43 -5.35 5.82 -2.40
N ARG A 44 -4.60 6.30 -1.42
CA ARG A 44 -4.50 5.65 -0.10
C ARG A 44 -5.71 6.02 0.76
N LEU A 45 -6.05 5.16 1.73
CA LEU A 45 -7.18 5.42 2.63
C LEU A 45 -6.98 6.67 3.51
N ASP A 46 -5.72 6.99 3.89
CA ASP A 46 -5.44 8.22 4.64
C ASP A 46 -5.75 9.49 3.85
N GLU A 47 -5.69 9.43 2.53
CA GLU A 47 -5.99 10.56 1.65
C GLU A 47 -7.49 10.80 1.43
N VAL A 48 -8.35 9.83 1.73
CA VAL A 48 -9.81 10.00 1.64
C VAL A 48 -10.28 11.18 2.50
N THR A 49 -9.61 11.42 3.62
CA THR A 49 -9.87 12.57 4.49
C THR A 49 -9.69 13.91 3.76
N ASN A 50 -8.75 13.99 2.82
CA ASN A 50 -8.50 15.19 2.01
C ASN A 50 -9.64 15.49 1.02
N MET A 51 -10.41 14.47 0.65
CA MET A 51 -11.57 14.61 -0.25
C MET A 51 -12.86 14.96 0.49
N ARG A 52 -12.84 15.02 1.82
CA ARG A 52 -14.02 15.30 2.62
C ARG A 52 -14.65 16.65 2.32
N ALA A 53 -13.82 17.64 2.02
CA ALA A 53 -14.24 19.01 1.69
C ALA A 53 -14.60 19.18 0.20
N SER A 54 -14.42 18.16 -0.62
CA SER A 54 -14.76 18.19 -2.05
C SER A 54 -16.26 18.09 -2.26
N ASP A 55 -16.78 18.80 -3.26
CA ASP A 55 -18.16 18.70 -3.72
C ASP A 55 -18.39 17.48 -4.65
N ALA A 56 -17.32 16.78 -5.06
CA ALA A 56 -17.42 15.60 -5.90
C ALA A 56 -18.09 14.45 -5.12
N ASP A 57 -19.08 13.84 -5.73
CA ASP A 57 -19.68 12.61 -5.21
C ASP A 57 -18.88 11.39 -5.66
N PHE A 58 -18.44 10.56 -4.73
CA PHE A 58 -17.60 9.39 -5.02
C PHE A 58 -17.87 8.25 -4.04
N GLY A 59 -17.71 7.02 -4.54
CA GLY A 59 -17.71 5.80 -3.72
C GLY A 59 -16.29 5.26 -3.52
N ILE A 60 -16.14 4.38 -2.53
CA ILE A 60 -14.88 3.68 -2.24
C ILE A 60 -15.00 2.24 -2.71
N LEU A 61 -14.00 1.76 -3.44
CA LEU A 61 -13.94 0.40 -3.97
C LEU A 61 -12.60 -0.26 -3.60
N PRO A 62 -12.58 -1.57 -3.32
CA PRO A 62 -11.34 -2.30 -3.19
C PRO A 62 -10.61 -2.39 -4.54
N ILE A 63 -9.29 -2.64 -4.50
CA ILE A 63 -8.52 -2.99 -5.70
C ILE A 63 -9.20 -4.18 -6.39
N PRO A 64 -9.47 -4.09 -7.71
CA PRO A 64 -10.16 -5.16 -8.42
C PRO A 64 -9.38 -6.47 -8.40
N LYS A 65 -10.11 -7.58 -8.38
CA LYS A 65 -9.52 -8.90 -8.59
C LYS A 65 -8.92 -8.99 -9.99
N TYR A 66 -7.81 -9.70 -10.11
CA TYR A 66 -7.22 -9.98 -11.41
C TYR A 66 -8.09 -10.90 -12.27
N GLU A 67 -8.71 -11.90 -11.64
CA GLU A 67 -9.61 -12.87 -12.26
C GLU A 67 -10.68 -13.32 -11.25
N GLU A 68 -11.75 -13.87 -11.73
CA GLU A 68 -12.89 -14.31 -10.90
C GLU A 68 -12.50 -15.41 -9.89
N ALA A 69 -11.55 -16.27 -10.28
CA ALA A 69 -11.04 -17.36 -9.44
C ALA A 69 -10.22 -16.89 -8.23
N GLN A 70 -9.79 -15.63 -8.20
CA GLN A 70 -9.12 -15.06 -7.03
C GLN A 70 -10.07 -15.11 -5.83
N ASP A 71 -9.62 -15.69 -4.70
CA ASP A 71 -10.47 -15.96 -3.53
C ASP A 71 -11.05 -14.68 -2.91
N LYS A 72 -10.26 -13.60 -2.82
CA LYS A 72 -10.69 -12.33 -2.21
C LYS A 72 -10.00 -11.12 -2.82
N TYR A 73 -10.48 -9.93 -2.45
CA TYR A 73 -9.82 -8.67 -2.76
C TYR A 73 -8.63 -8.47 -1.81
N TYR A 74 -7.47 -8.12 -2.35
CA TYR A 74 -6.27 -7.85 -1.55
C TYR A 74 -5.94 -6.37 -1.56
N SER A 75 -5.54 -5.85 -0.42
CA SER A 75 -5.11 -4.46 -0.24
C SER A 75 -3.71 -4.44 0.36
N MET A 76 -2.72 -4.08 -0.44
CA MET A 76 -1.34 -4.04 0.00
C MET A 76 -1.08 -2.81 0.89
N VAL A 77 -0.44 -3.04 2.04
CA VAL A 77 0.00 -1.96 2.94
C VAL A 77 1.28 -1.34 2.38
N SER A 78 1.25 -0.02 2.21
CA SER A 78 2.39 0.72 1.67
C SER A 78 3.53 0.84 2.67
N ARG A 79 4.75 0.51 2.25
CA ARG A 79 5.97 0.69 3.05
C ARG A 79 6.29 2.15 3.36
N TYR A 80 5.79 3.08 2.56
CA TYR A 80 6.09 4.51 2.71
C TYR A 80 5.30 5.18 3.84
N ILE A 81 4.20 4.56 4.26
CA ILE A 81 3.31 5.10 5.31
C ILE A 81 3.21 4.19 6.53
N THR A 82 3.85 3.02 6.50
CA THR A 82 3.86 2.11 7.64
C THR A 82 4.93 2.56 8.63
N GLY A 83 4.50 3.18 9.72
CA GLY A 83 5.35 3.47 10.86
C GLY A 83 5.64 2.19 11.65
N LEU A 84 6.90 1.90 11.90
CA LEU A 84 7.34 0.78 12.75
C LEU A 84 8.04 1.34 14.00
N PRO A 85 7.56 1.02 15.21
CA PRO A 85 8.30 1.34 16.41
C PRO A 85 9.61 0.56 16.43
N SER A 86 10.69 1.20 16.88
CA SER A 86 12.00 0.56 17.00
C SER A 86 12.55 0.74 18.40
N ILE A 87 13.17 -0.30 18.92
CA ILE A 87 13.86 -0.28 20.21
C ILE A 87 15.36 -0.16 19.93
N PRO A 88 16.10 0.77 20.58
CA PRO A 88 17.53 0.86 20.44
C PRO A 88 18.23 -0.45 20.84
N ILE A 89 19.16 -0.93 20.02
CA ILE A 89 19.93 -2.17 20.28
C ILE A 89 20.75 -2.10 21.58
N THR A 90 20.99 -0.92 22.10
CA THR A 90 21.68 -0.70 23.39
C THR A 90 20.80 -0.99 24.60
N LEU A 91 19.51 -1.19 24.42
CA LEU A 91 18.59 -1.52 25.49
C LEU A 91 18.57 -3.04 25.69
N THR A 92 18.94 -3.50 26.86
CA THR A 92 19.07 -4.93 27.17
C THR A 92 18.52 -5.27 28.55
N GLY A 93 18.31 -6.58 28.82
CA GLY A 93 17.85 -7.08 30.11
C GLY A 93 16.48 -6.55 30.52
N GLU A 94 16.26 -6.33 31.81
CA GLU A 94 14.96 -5.91 32.37
C GLU A 94 14.35 -4.70 31.68
N LYS A 95 15.17 -3.74 31.23
CA LYS A 95 14.67 -2.55 30.52
C LYS A 95 14.13 -2.89 29.14
N LEU A 96 14.68 -3.89 28.47
CA LEU A 96 14.15 -4.37 27.19
C LEU A 96 12.79 -5.04 27.42
N ASP A 97 12.67 -5.86 28.46
CA ASP A 97 11.43 -6.54 28.83
C ASP A 97 10.32 -5.53 29.20
N GLU A 98 10.66 -4.50 29.99
CA GLU A 98 9.74 -3.41 30.34
C GLU A 98 9.22 -2.68 29.08
N VAL A 99 10.12 -2.32 28.16
CA VAL A 99 9.74 -1.64 26.91
C VAL A 99 8.91 -2.57 26.03
N GLY A 100 9.24 -3.86 25.94
CA GLY A 100 8.45 -4.86 25.24
C GLY A 100 7.02 -4.93 25.78
N LEU A 101 6.86 -5.01 27.10
CA LEU A 101 5.56 -5.02 27.75
C LEU A 101 4.73 -3.75 27.45
N VAL A 102 5.36 -2.58 27.47
CA VAL A 102 4.69 -1.31 27.16
C VAL A 102 4.23 -1.29 25.69
N LEU A 103 5.08 -1.73 24.75
CA LEU A 103 4.71 -1.81 23.33
C LEU A 103 3.57 -2.80 23.08
N GLU A 104 3.59 -3.94 23.75
CA GLU A 104 2.50 -4.92 23.72
C GLU A 104 1.17 -4.31 24.22
N ALA A 105 1.22 -3.65 25.38
CA ALA A 105 0.05 -2.98 25.96
C ALA A 105 -0.50 -1.87 25.06
N LEU A 106 0.36 -1.03 24.47
CA LEU A 106 -0.03 0.00 23.52
C LEU A 106 -0.63 -0.61 22.24
N SER A 107 -0.07 -1.70 21.76
CA SER A 107 -0.59 -2.42 20.57
C SER A 107 -1.97 -3.01 20.86
N ALA A 108 -2.15 -3.64 22.01
CA ALA A 108 -3.42 -4.20 22.46
C ALA A 108 -4.49 -3.10 22.62
N GLU A 109 -4.15 -2.00 23.29
CA GLU A 109 -5.06 -0.87 23.45
C GLU A 109 -5.44 -0.26 22.09
N SER A 110 -4.48 -0.09 21.20
CA SER A 110 -4.75 0.39 19.83
C SER A 110 -5.67 -0.55 19.07
N TYR A 111 -5.50 -1.85 19.22
CA TYR A 111 -6.33 -2.85 18.55
C TYR A 111 -7.79 -2.82 19.04
N TYR A 112 -8.00 -2.68 20.35
CA TYR A 112 -9.34 -2.76 20.95
C TYR A 112 -10.08 -1.41 20.98
N THR A 113 -9.37 -0.28 20.92
CA THR A 113 -9.98 1.05 21.06
C THR A 113 -9.73 1.95 19.86
N LEU A 114 -8.46 2.24 19.54
CA LEU A 114 -8.11 3.23 18.53
C LEU A 114 -8.51 2.79 17.11
N ILE A 115 -8.19 1.56 16.72
CA ILE A 115 -8.45 1.05 15.37
C ILE A 115 -9.95 0.98 15.09
N PRO A 116 -10.80 0.37 15.96
CA PRO A 116 -12.23 0.39 15.75
C PRO A 116 -12.83 1.79 15.65
N GLU A 117 -12.43 2.70 16.53
CA GLU A 117 -12.92 4.09 16.50
C GLU A 117 -12.50 4.83 15.22
N TYR A 118 -11.27 4.64 14.78
CA TYR A 118 -10.79 5.23 13.52
C TYR A 118 -11.58 4.69 12.32
N ILE A 119 -11.81 3.39 12.26
CA ILE A 119 -12.55 2.76 11.16
C ILE A 119 -14.00 3.20 11.16
N GLU A 120 -14.71 3.02 12.28
CA GLU A 120 -16.14 3.26 12.35
C GLU A 120 -16.48 4.75 12.30
N THR A 121 -15.78 5.56 13.08
CA THR A 121 -16.10 6.99 13.18
C THR A 121 -15.44 7.82 12.10
N SER A 122 -14.14 7.62 11.82
CA SER A 122 -13.44 8.46 10.87
C SER A 122 -13.65 8.01 9.43
N LEU A 123 -13.42 6.74 9.11
CA LEU A 123 -13.52 6.26 7.73
C LEU A 123 -14.97 6.06 7.31
N LYS A 124 -15.75 5.26 8.03
CA LYS A 124 -17.12 4.92 7.63
C LYS A 124 -18.10 6.07 7.82
N THR A 125 -18.09 6.73 8.98
CA THR A 125 -19.12 7.73 9.30
C THR A 125 -18.79 9.10 8.73
N LYS A 126 -17.53 9.56 8.81
CA LYS A 126 -17.16 10.92 8.42
C LYS A 126 -16.67 11.05 6.98
N ASN A 127 -16.08 10.01 6.41
CA ASN A 127 -15.42 10.05 5.10
C ASN A 127 -16.16 9.22 4.04
N SER A 128 -16.98 8.24 4.43
CA SER A 128 -17.86 7.52 3.49
C SER A 128 -19.12 8.34 3.21
N ARG A 129 -19.52 8.43 1.95
CA ARG A 129 -20.70 9.17 1.51
C ARG A 129 -21.94 8.29 1.36
N ASP A 130 -21.77 6.98 1.36
CA ASP A 130 -22.82 5.99 1.18
C ASP A 130 -22.54 4.71 2.02
N ALA A 131 -23.58 3.89 2.22
CA ALA A 131 -23.48 2.66 2.99
C ALA A 131 -22.64 1.59 2.28
N GLU A 132 -22.66 1.55 0.95
CA GLU A 132 -21.92 0.56 0.16
C GLU A 132 -20.40 0.83 0.28
N SER A 133 -19.97 2.08 0.32
CA SER A 133 -18.58 2.43 0.61
C SER A 133 -18.11 1.96 1.99
N ALA A 134 -19.00 1.94 3.00
CA ALA A 134 -18.68 1.40 4.31
C ALA A 134 -18.40 -0.11 4.26
N ASP A 135 -19.22 -0.88 3.53
CA ASP A 135 -19.00 -2.31 3.31
C ASP A 135 -17.71 -2.59 2.52
N MET A 136 -17.40 -1.75 1.53
CA MET A 136 -16.15 -1.85 0.76
C MET A 136 -14.93 -1.56 1.63
N LEU A 137 -15.02 -0.63 2.58
CA LEU A 137 -13.96 -0.37 3.56
C LEU A 137 -13.69 -1.59 4.44
N ASP A 138 -14.71 -2.33 4.87
CA ASP A 138 -14.52 -3.58 5.60
C ASP A 138 -13.76 -4.63 4.78
N ILE A 139 -14.09 -4.77 3.50
CA ILE A 139 -13.36 -5.66 2.58
C ILE A 139 -11.89 -5.23 2.47
N ILE A 140 -11.61 -3.95 2.29
CA ILE A 140 -10.25 -3.40 2.16
C ILE A 140 -9.44 -3.66 3.44
N ILE A 141 -10.01 -3.35 4.60
CA ILE A 141 -9.32 -3.41 5.88
C ILE A 141 -9.05 -4.85 6.31
N ASN A 142 -10.04 -5.74 6.14
CA ASN A 142 -9.91 -7.14 6.54
C ASN A 142 -9.02 -7.97 5.60
N ASN A 143 -8.74 -7.48 4.40
CA ASN A 143 -7.89 -8.15 3.41
C ASN A 143 -6.56 -7.42 3.17
N ARG A 144 -6.07 -6.69 4.17
CA ARG A 144 -4.74 -6.07 4.12
C ARG A 144 -3.64 -7.13 4.05
N VAL A 145 -2.66 -6.87 3.22
CA VAL A 145 -1.49 -7.73 3.02
C VAL A 145 -0.22 -6.96 3.30
N PHE A 146 0.62 -7.53 4.14
CA PHE A 146 1.97 -7.06 4.42
C PHE A 146 2.94 -7.91 3.59
N ASP A 147 3.31 -7.42 2.42
CA ASP A 147 4.22 -8.14 1.52
C ASP A 147 5.68 -7.83 1.89
N PRO A 148 6.47 -8.83 2.36
CA PRO A 148 7.88 -8.64 2.70
C PRO A 148 8.70 -8.11 1.52
N MET A 149 8.39 -8.52 0.28
CA MET A 149 9.09 -8.03 -0.91
C MET A 149 8.87 -6.53 -1.09
N HIS A 150 7.65 -6.05 -0.80
CA HIS A 150 7.34 -4.62 -0.86
C HIS A 150 7.95 -3.85 0.32
N ILE A 151 7.84 -4.38 1.55
CA ILE A 151 8.31 -3.70 2.77
C ILE A 151 9.83 -3.54 2.76
N TYR A 152 10.57 -4.62 2.56
CA TYR A 152 12.05 -4.61 2.54
C TYR A 152 12.64 -4.10 1.23
N ASN A 153 11.85 -4.09 0.14
CA ASN A 153 12.29 -3.71 -1.21
C ASN A 153 13.60 -4.41 -1.61
N PHE A 154 13.66 -5.72 -1.42
CA PHE A 154 14.85 -6.51 -1.67
C PHE A 154 15.46 -6.23 -3.05
N GLY A 155 16.72 -5.77 -3.06
CA GLY A 155 17.43 -5.43 -4.29
C GLY A 155 16.80 -4.32 -5.13
N GLY A 156 15.90 -3.49 -4.55
CA GLY A 156 15.17 -2.46 -5.29
C GLY A 156 14.00 -3.00 -6.11
N PHE A 157 13.67 -4.29 -5.99
CA PHE A 157 12.70 -4.99 -6.85
C PHE A 157 11.34 -4.30 -6.91
N SER A 158 10.78 -3.92 -5.76
CA SER A 158 9.45 -3.33 -5.70
C SER A 158 9.38 -1.97 -6.41
N SER A 159 10.41 -1.14 -6.25
CA SER A 159 10.50 0.16 -6.94
C SER A 159 10.66 -0.02 -8.45
N ASP A 160 11.55 -0.92 -8.86
CA ASP A 160 11.81 -1.19 -10.27
C ASP A 160 10.60 -1.84 -10.97
N TYR A 161 9.83 -2.67 -10.22
CA TYR A 161 8.60 -3.28 -10.74
C TYR A 161 7.52 -2.22 -11.06
N LEU A 162 7.37 -1.23 -10.18
CA LEU A 162 6.44 -0.12 -10.42
C LEU A 162 6.80 0.67 -11.70
N SER A 163 8.10 0.84 -11.96
CA SER A 163 8.59 1.55 -13.15
C SER A 163 8.40 0.79 -14.47
N LEU A 164 8.06 -0.49 -14.45
CA LEU A 164 7.77 -1.23 -15.69
C LEU A 164 6.57 -0.67 -16.44
N GLY A 165 5.56 -0.19 -15.73
CA GLY A 165 4.41 0.46 -16.34
C GLY A 165 4.75 1.70 -17.16
N ASP A 166 5.81 2.41 -16.79
CA ASP A 166 6.25 3.65 -17.45
C ASP A 166 6.97 3.38 -18.77
N THR A 167 7.57 2.20 -18.94
CA THR A 167 8.42 1.87 -20.10
C THR A 167 7.68 1.16 -21.22
N ALA A 168 6.48 0.66 -20.99
CA ALA A 168 5.72 -0.22 -21.89
C ALA A 168 6.50 -1.51 -22.31
N ASP A 169 7.61 -1.83 -21.62
CA ASP A 169 8.43 -3.02 -21.93
C ASP A 169 7.76 -4.28 -21.35
N LYS A 170 7.43 -5.21 -22.24
CA LYS A 170 6.82 -6.51 -21.90
C LYS A 170 7.83 -7.65 -21.79
N ASN A 171 9.12 -7.38 -21.83
CA ASN A 171 10.14 -8.43 -21.70
C ASN A 171 10.36 -8.83 -20.23
N ILE A 172 9.26 -9.18 -19.56
CA ILE A 172 9.19 -9.45 -18.11
C ILE A 172 10.13 -10.59 -17.70
N ALA A 173 10.23 -11.64 -18.52
CA ALA A 173 11.08 -12.79 -18.22
C ALA A 173 12.57 -12.40 -18.13
N SER A 174 13.04 -11.59 -19.07
CA SER A 174 14.42 -11.09 -19.07
C SER A 174 14.66 -10.13 -17.89
N TRP A 175 13.71 -9.25 -17.63
CA TRP A 175 13.76 -8.34 -16.50
C TRP A 175 13.84 -9.09 -15.16
N LEU A 176 12.97 -10.08 -14.90
CA LEU A 176 13.00 -10.91 -13.70
C LEU A 176 14.34 -11.61 -13.54
N LYS A 177 14.87 -12.19 -14.63
CA LYS A 177 16.18 -12.87 -14.62
C LYS A 177 17.30 -11.89 -14.24
N SER A 178 17.25 -10.67 -14.72
CA SER A 178 18.26 -9.63 -14.38
C SER A 178 18.25 -9.25 -12.90
N LYS A 179 17.09 -9.29 -12.23
CA LYS A 179 16.92 -8.92 -10.82
C LYS A 179 17.23 -10.07 -9.85
N GLN A 180 17.03 -11.31 -10.27
CA GLN A 180 17.05 -12.50 -9.40
C GLN A 180 18.28 -12.57 -8.49
N LYS A 181 19.49 -12.37 -9.03
CA LYS A 181 20.74 -12.49 -8.26
C LYS A 181 20.85 -11.43 -7.17
N LEU A 182 20.47 -10.19 -7.48
CA LEU A 182 20.53 -9.08 -6.52
C LEU A 182 19.49 -9.24 -5.42
N VAL A 183 18.27 -9.61 -5.81
CA VAL A 183 17.16 -9.88 -4.87
C VAL A 183 17.57 -10.99 -3.90
N GLN A 184 18.03 -12.14 -4.40
CA GLN A 184 18.45 -13.27 -3.56
C GLN A 184 19.56 -12.83 -2.58
N LYS A 185 20.59 -12.15 -3.08
CA LYS A 185 21.69 -11.68 -2.22
C LYS A 185 21.20 -10.76 -1.09
N THR A 186 20.21 -9.91 -1.37
CA THR A 186 19.69 -8.99 -0.34
C THR A 186 18.77 -9.71 0.65
N ILE A 187 18.03 -10.73 0.23
CA ILE A 187 17.28 -11.61 1.12
C ILE A 187 18.23 -12.33 2.07
N ASP A 188 19.24 -13.02 1.52
CA ASP A 188 20.22 -13.80 2.31
C ASP A 188 20.91 -12.91 3.35
N ARG A 189 21.30 -11.70 2.95
CA ARG A 189 21.90 -10.72 3.87
C ARG A 189 20.94 -10.28 4.97
N THR A 190 19.67 -10.09 4.65
CA THR A 190 18.67 -9.67 5.64
C THR A 190 18.43 -10.79 6.66
N VAL A 191 18.30 -12.03 6.19
CA VAL A 191 18.17 -13.20 7.07
C VAL A 191 19.40 -13.31 7.99
N GLN A 192 20.60 -13.22 7.42
CA GLN A 192 21.84 -13.30 8.21
C GLN A 192 21.90 -12.19 9.28
N ASN A 193 21.53 -10.96 8.94
CA ASN A 193 21.52 -9.86 9.91
C ASN A 193 20.52 -10.10 11.06
N ILE A 194 19.41 -10.79 10.80
CA ILE A 194 18.44 -11.15 11.85
C ILE A 194 19.03 -12.24 12.73
N GLU A 195 19.61 -13.29 12.14
CA GLU A 195 20.27 -14.38 12.89
C GLU A 195 21.44 -13.88 13.75
N ASP A 196 22.24 -12.94 13.25
CA ASP A 196 23.37 -12.35 13.99
C ASP A 196 22.91 -11.41 15.12
N ALA A 197 21.66 -11.00 15.15
CA ALA A 197 21.09 -10.12 16.18
C ALA A 197 20.42 -10.88 17.34
N GLU A 198 20.20 -12.18 17.20
CA GLU A 198 19.71 -13.08 18.26
C GLU A 198 20.87 -13.51 19.20
#